data_6878d6da1b7b78e936d51e1d6c736225
#
_entry.id   6878d6da1b7b78e936d51e1d6c736225
#
_cell.length_a   1.000
_cell.length_b   1.000
_cell.length_c   1.000
_cell.angle_alpha   90.00
_cell.angle_beta   90.00
_cell.angle_gamma   90.00
#
_symmetry.space_group_name_H-M   'P 1'
#
loop_
_entity.id
_entity.type
_entity.pdbx_description
1 polymer ?
#
loop_
_entity_poly.entity_id
_entity_poly.type
_entity_poly.pdbx_seq_one_letter_code
_entity_poly.pdbx_strand_id
1 'polypeptide(L)'
;PEDIKCCSKSELNVLCDELRNIIYDTVTECGGHLASNLGAVEPTVALFYVFDFPKDKIIFDVGHQCYAYKLLSGRMDRFSTLRKEGGISGFPKRKESEYDCYDTGHAGTSVSAALGIAKARDLMHEDYNVIAFIGDGSFNNGLIYEALNSLKILNTKILIILNDNGMSISPTVGGMHDILAQLKLGKEEESIRLLEKFGLKYIGVKNGNDAEEMIDALTEAKELLDTQSVLLHIVTKKGKGYEFSEEHPTNTHGIAPVGSHKEKEYSEILGDTLCDLARKDDRITAITAAMTGSLGLDKFFALYPERAFDVGICEENASVLCAAMASAGLKPYYAIYSTFLQRSYDQIIHDVNL
;
A
#
# COMPACT_ATOMS: atom_id res chain seq x y z
N PRO A 1 13.39 -16.64 -13.23
CA PRO A 1 13.87 -15.51 -12.40
C PRO A 1 15.40 -15.33 -12.49
N GLU A 2 16.17 -16.43 -12.53
CA GLU A 2 17.65 -16.35 -12.57
C GLU A 2 18.18 -15.61 -13.80
N ASP A 3 17.49 -15.69 -14.93
CA ASP A 3 17.85 -15.01 -16.17
C ASP A 3 17.89 -13.48 -16.02
N ILE A 4 17.07 -12.91 -15.12
CA ILE A 4 17.02 -11.47 -14.88
C ILE A 4 18.37 -10.93 -14.39
N LYS A 5 19.09 -11.71 -13.57
CA LYS A 5 20.39 -11.31 -13.03
C LYS A 5 21.50 -11.20 -14.09
N CYS A 6 21.27 -11.77 -15.25
CA CYS A 6 22.20 -11.72 -16.39
C CYS A 6 21.84 -10.61 -17.37
N CYS A 7 20.70 -9.94 -17.22
CA CYS A 7 20.25 -8.89 -18.14
C CYS A 7 21.10 -7.64 -18.05
N SER A 8 21.40 -7.06 -19.19
CA SER A 8 21.95 -5.71 -19.29
C SER A 8 20.89 -4.66 -18.90
N LYS A 9 21.30 -3.44 -18.58
CA LYS A 9 20.40 -2.34 -18.26
C LYS A 9 19.34 -2.06 -19.34
N SER A 10 19.73 -2.17 -20.62
CA SER A 10 18.80 -1.99 -21.73
C SER A 10 17.75 -3.10 -21.79
N GLU A 11 18.14 -4.34 -21.52
CA GLU A 11 17.22 -5.49 -21.48
C GLU A 11 16.25 -5.39 -20.30
N LEU A 12 16.70 -4.88 -19.13
CA LEU A 12 15.83 -4.65 -18.00
C LEU A 12 14.74 -3.59 -18.30
N ASN A 13 15.07 -2.53 -19.03
CA ASN A 13 14.08 -1.52 -19.44
C ASN A 13 13.05 -2.12 -20.40
N VAL A 14 13.50 -2.93 -21.37
CA VAL A 14 12.58 -3.66 -22.27
C VAL A 14 11.67 -4.60 -21.50
N LEU A 15 12.22 -5.35 -20.53
CA LEU A 15 11.44 -6.22 -19.65
C LEU A 15 10.39 -5.45 -18.86
N CYS A 16 10.75 -4.29 -18.31
CA CYS A 16 9.79 -3.43 -17.61
C CYS A 16 8.63 -3.00 -18.51
N ASP A 17 8.91 -2.62 -19.75
CA ASP A 17 7.88 -2.21 -20.69
C ASP A 17 6.99 -3.39 -21.12
N GLU A 18 7.56 -4.58 -21.34
CA GLU A 18 6.80 -5.79 -21.64
C GLU A 18 5.87 -6.18 -20.48
N LEU A 19 6.39 -6.19 -19.23
CA LEU A 19 5.57 -6.48 -18.05
C LEU A 19 4.43 -5.48 -17.88
N ARG A 20 4.71 -4.21 -18.12
CA ARG A 20 3.71 -3.12 -18.03
C ARG A 20 2.59 -3.32 -19.06
N ASN A 21 2.93 -3.67 -20.30
CA ASN A 21 1.95 -3.97 -21.34
C ASN A 21 1.08 -5.19 -20.99
N ILE A 22 1.69 -6.28 -20.51
CA ILE A 22 0.95 -7.48 -20.07
C ILE A 22 -0.01 -7.17 -18.93
N ILE A 23 0.44 -6.37 -17.96
CA ILE A 23 -0.41 -5.93 -16.83
C ILE A 23 -1.58 -5.09 -17.36
N TYR A 24 -1.32 -4.12 -18.23
CA TYR A 24 -2.34 -3.25 -18.78
C TYR A 24 -3.41 -4.04 -19.52
N ASP A 25 -3.01 -4.88 -20.47
CA ASP A 25 -3.91 -5.68 -21.29
C ASP A 25 -4.77 -6.62 -20.43
N THR A 26 -4.11 -7.36 -19.53
CA THR A 26 -4.81 -8.31 -18.65
C THR A 26 -5.79 -7.62 -17.70
N VAL A 27 -5.35 -6.54 -17.03
CA VAL A 27 -6.21 -5.84 -16.05
C VAL A 27 -7.36 -5.12 -16.75
N THR A 28 -7.15 -4.61 -17.95
CA THR A 28 -8.23 -4.03 -18.75
C THR A 28 -9.29 -5.08 -19.11
N GLU A 29 -8.89 -6.31 -19.43
CA GLU A 29 -9.82 -7.41 -19.73
C GLU A 29 -10.50 -7.96 -18.46
N CYS A 30 -9.72 -8.27 -17.42
CA CYS A 30 -10.19 -9.00 -16.24
C CYS A 30 -10.70 -8.13 -15.11
N GLY A 31 -10.41 -6.82 -15.15
CA GLY A 31 -10.53 -5.93 -14.01
C GLY A 31 -9.41 -6.14 -12.98
N GLY A 32 -9.23 -5.18 -12.08
CA GLY A 32 -8.24 -5.26 -11.03
C GLY A 32 -7.56 -3.92 -10.73
N HIS A 33 -6.45 -3.96 -9.98
CA HIS A 33 -5.68 -2.77 -9.65
C HIS A 33 -4.70 -2.44 -10.78
N LEU A 34 -4.92 -1.33 -11.47
CA LEU A 34 -4.09 -0.95 -12.62
C LEU A 34 -2.95 0.01 -12.22
N ALA A 35 -3.29 1.22 -11.79
CA ALA A 35 -2.31 2.29 -11.58
C ALA A 35 -1.20 1.93 -10.59
N SER A 36 -1.54 1.22 -9.51
CA SER A 36 -0.57 0.79 -8.49
C SER A 36 0.44 -0.22 -9.02
N ASN A 37 0.01 -1.12 -9.92
CA ASN A 37 0.89 -2.11 -10.55
C ASN A 37 1.79 -1.48 -11.60
N LEU A 38 1.28 -0.56 -12.41
CA LEU A 38 2.07 0.15 -13.42
C LEU A 38 3.22 0.94 -12.78
N GLY A 39 3.00 1.51 -11.59
CA GLY A 39 4.03 2.25 -10.84
C GLY A 39 5.07 1.37 -10.14
N ALA A 40 4.80 0.07 -9.94
CA ALA A 40 5.65 -0.83 -9.16
C ALA A 40 6.49 -1.81 -10.01
N VAL A 41 6.55 -1.64 -11.32
CA VAL A 41 7.24 -2.57 -12.24
C VAL A 41 8.74 -2.53 -12.02
N GLU A 42 9.38 -1.37 -12.15
CA GLU A 42 10.83 -1.22 -12.01
C GLU A 42 11.34 -1.67 -10.63
N PRO A 43 10.71 -1.27 -9.50
CA PRO A 43 11.13 -1.77 -8.19
C PRO A 43 11.03 -3.29 -8.08
N THR A 44 10.03 -3.90 -8.72
CA THR A 44 9.84 -5.35 -8.68
C THR A 44 10.89 -6.07 -9.52
N VAL A 45 11.24 -5.57 -10.70
CA VAL A 45 12.32 -6.12 -11.54
C VAL A 45 13.67 -6.01 -10.81
N ALA A 46 13.96 -4.85 -10.21
CA ALA A 46 15.18 -4.66 -9.44
C ALA A 46 15.27 -5.58 -8.21
N LEU A 47 14.12 -5.88 -7.55
CA LEU A 47 14.05 -6.86 -6.47
C LEU A 47 14.48 -8.25 -6.93
N PHE A 48 14.01 -8.73 -8.09
CA PHE A 48 14.44 -10.02 -8.63
C PHE A 48 15.89 -10.02 -9.12
N TYR A 49 16.42 -8.86 -9.49
CA TYR A 49 17.83 -8.72 -9.85
C TYR A 49 18.76 -8.87 -8.64
N VAL A 50 18.41 -8.27 -7.50
CA VAL A 50 19.26 -8.19 -6.31
C VAL A 50 19.04 -9.35 -5.33
N PHE A 51 17.82 -9.79 -5.12
CA PHE A 51 17.44 -10.80 -4.13
C PHE A 51 17.16 -12.17 -4.76
N ASP A 52 17.17 -13.22 -3.94
CA ASP A 52 17.06 -14.63 -4.35
C ASP A 52 15.69 -15.20 -3.95
N PHE A 53 14.62 -14.85 -4.69
CA PHE A 53 13.30 -15.42 -4.46
C PHE A 53 13.19 -16.82 -5.06
N PRO A 54 12.52 -17.80 -4.37
CA PRO A 54 11.75 -17.66 -3.13
C PRO A 54 12.55 -17.86 -1.83
N LYS A 55 13.90 -17.96 -1.87
CA LYS A 55 14.72 -18.05 -0.65
C LYS A 55 14.51 -16.81 0.23
N ASP A 56 14.78 -15.63 -0.30
CA ASP A 56 14.44 -14.35 0.33
C ASP A 56 12.91 -14.19 0.37
N LYS A 57 12.39 -13.49 1.40
CA LYS A 57 10.95 -13.37 1.63
C LYS A 57 10.50 -11.93 1.42
N ILE A 58 9.42 -11.74 0.65
CA ILE A 58 8.81 -10.42 0.48
C ILE A 58 7.34 -10.46 0.89
N ILE A 59 6.92 -9.43 1.63
CA ILE A 59 5.54 -9.19 2.02
C ILE A 59 5.10 -7.87 1.42
N PHE A 60 4.14 -7.93 0.49
CA PHE A 60 3.50 -6.74 -0.05
C PHE A 60 2.39 -6.28 0.89
N ASP A 61 2.45 -5.04 1.36
CA ASP A 61 1.37 -4.44 2.13
C ASP A 61 0.13 -4.26 1.24
N VAL A 62 -1.05 -4.65 1.72
CA VAL A 62 -2.24 -4.89 0.89
C VAL A 62 -1.99 -5.95 -0.18
N GLY A 63 -0.94 -5.82 -0.95
CA GLY A 63 -0.56 -6.73 -2.03
C GLY A 63 -1.25 -6.46 -3.38
N HIS A 64 -1.96 -5.34 -3.50
CA HIS A 64 -2.63 -4.94 -4.74
C HIS A 64 -1.67 -4.53 -5.86
N GLN A 65 -0.39 -4.32 -5.56
CA GLN A 65 0.69 -3.93 -6.48
C GLN A 65 1.65 -5.08 -6.82
N CYS A 66 1.22 -6.34 -6.66
CA CYS A 66 2.09 -7.52 -6.79
C CYS A 66 2.07 -8.17 -8.20
N TYR A 67 1.46 -7.55 -9.22
CA TYR A 67 1.25 -8.26 -10.50
C TYR A 67 2.56 -8.50 -11.25
N ALA A 68 3.49 -7.56 -11.28
CA ALA A 68 4.83 -7.79 -11.83
C ALA A 68 5.56 -8.93 -11.09
N TYR A 69 5.43 -8.98 -9.75
CA TYR A 69 5.98 -10.08 -8.96
C TYR A 69 5.37 -11.44 -9.31
N LYS A 70 4.06 -11.50 -9.55
CA LYS A 70 3.40 -12.73 -10.00
C LYS A 70 3.89 -13.18 -11.38
N LEU A 71 4.05 -12.26 -12.32
CA LEU A 71 4.58 -12.54 -13.64
C LEU A 71 6.01 -13.11 -13.55
N LEU A 72 6.89 -12.48 -12.80
CA LEU A 72 8.29 -12.88 -12.66
C LEU A 72 8.47 -14.16 -11.82
N SER A 73 7.51 -14.52 -10.99
CA SER A 73 7.54 -15.75 -10.18
C SER A 73 6.85 -16.95 -10.86
N GLY A 74 6.86 -17.01 -12.19
CA GLY A 74 6.44 -18.17 -12.97
C GLY A 74 4.93 -18.32 -13.21
N ARG A 75 4.16 -17.25 -13.00
CA ARG A 75 2.69 -17.25 -13.22
C ARG A 75 2.25 -16.61 -14.54
N MET A 76 3.18 -16.36 -15.45
CA MET A 76 2.93 -15.76 -16.77
C MET A 76 1.85 -16.49 -17.56
N ASP A 77 1.97 -17.81 -17.69
CA ASP A 77 1.07 -18.64 -18.50
C ASP A 77 -0.39 -18.63 -18.00
N ARG A 78 -0.57 -18.33 -16.71
CA ARG A 78 -1.87 -18.28 -16.06
C ARG A 78 -2.36 -16.86 -15.81
N PHE A 79 -1.60 -15.85 -16.18
CA PHE A 79 -1.90 -14.46 -15.79
C PHE A 79 -3.22 -13.95 -16.38
N SER A 80 -3.64 -14.45 -17.54
CA SER A 80 -4.96 -14.18 -18.13
C SER A 80 -6.15 -14.65 -17.27
N THR A 81 -5.91 -15.46 -16.23
CA THR A 81 -6.93 -15.91 -15.29
C THR A 81 -7.00 -15.03 -14.02
N LEU A 82 -6.32 -13.89 -14.02
CA LEU A 82 -6.28 -12.97 -12.89
C LEU A 82 -7.69 -12.59 -12.40
N ARG A 83 -7.96 -12.80 -11.11
CA ARG A 83 -9.25 -12.51 -10.44
C ARG A 83 -10.46 -13.29 -10.96
N LYS A 84 -10.26 -14.25 -11.86
CA LYS A 84 -11.32 -15.17 -12.31
C LYS A 84 -11.46 -16.34 -11.31
N GLU A 85 -12.63 -16.95 -11.24
CA GLU A 85 -12.88 -18.13 -10.40
C GLU A 85 -11.91 -19.28 -10.76
N GLY A 86 -11.26 -19.86 -9.76
CA GLY A 86 -10.21 -20.89 -9.99
C GLY A 86 -8.92 -20.39 -10.61
N GLY A 87 -8.82 -19.09 -10.90
CA GLY A 87 -7.64 -18.44 -11.45
C GLY A 87 -6.69 -17.88 -10.40
N ILE A 88 -5.82 -16.95 -10.84
CA ILE A 88 -4.84 -16.29 -9.99
C ILE A 88 -5.51 -15.19 -9.17
N SER A 89 -5.19 -15.13 -7.86
CA SER A 89 -5.65 -14.07 -6.97
C SER A 89 -5.08 -12.70 -7.36
N GLY A 90 -5.84 -11.64 -7.13
CA GLY A 90 -5.36 -10.25 -7.23
C GLY A 90 -4.41 -9.82 -6.11
N PHE A 91 -4.10 -10.72 -5.15
CA PHE A 91 -3.23 -10.51 -4.00
C PHE A 91 -2.31 -11.72 -3.82
N PRO A 92 -1.18 -11.57 -3.09
CA PRO A 92 -0.34 -12.72 -2.72
C PRO A 92 -1.13 -13.80 -1.96
N LYS A 93 -0.91 -15.06 -2.33
CA LYS A 93 -1.56 -16.23 -1.72
C LYS A 93 -0.59 -17.40 -1.61
N ARG A 94 -0.27 -17.85 -0.39
CA ARG A 94 0.63 -18.97 -0.12
C ARG A 94 0.20 -20.28 -0.82
N LYS A 95 -1.10 -20.47 -1.00
CA LYS A 95 -1.63 -21.64 -1.72
C LYS A 95 -1.43 -21.58 -3.23
N GLU A 96 -1.09 -20.42 -3.77
CA GLU A 96 -0.95 -20.18 -5.19
C GLU A 96 0.49 -20.41 -5.67
N SER A 97 1.48 -20.03 -4.85
CA SER A 97 2.90 -20.11 -5.19
C SER A 97 3.78 -20.13 -3.93
N GLU A 98 4.89 -20.85 -3.98
CA GLU A 98 5.94 -20.83 -2.95
C GLU A 98 6.62 -19.46 -2.81
N TYR A 99 6.52 -18.62 -3.83
CA TYR A 99 7.01 -17.24 -3.80
C TYR A 99 6.18 -16.35 -2.86
N ASP A 100 4.93 -16.68 -2.61
CA ASP A 100 4.03 -15.92 -1.76
C ASP A 100 4.15 -16.39 -0.30
N CYS A 101 5.06 -15.82 0.47
CA CYS A 101 5.36 -16.26 1.83
C CYS A 101 4.27 -15.87 2.86
N TYR A 102 3.39 -14.92 2.52
CA TYR A 102 2.32 -14.41 3.40
C TYR A 102 1.09 -13.98 2.61
N ASP A 103 -0.11 -14.32 3.10
CA ASP A 103 -1.38 -13.89 2.51
C ASP A 103 -1.68 -12.45 2.92
N THR A 104 -1.93 -11.57 1.96
CA THR A 104 -2.24 -10.16 2.22
C THR A 104 -3.55 -9.72 1.57
N GLY A 105 -4.03 -8.53 1.93
CA GLY A 105 -5.29 -7.96 1.45
C GLY A 105 -5.64 -6.65 2.16
N HIS A 106 -5.40 -6.57 3.47
CA HIS A 106 -5.61 -5.34 4.25
C HIS A 106 -4.28 -4.59 4.45
N ALA A 107 -4.37 -3.26 4.56
CA ALA A 107 -3.23 -2.38 4.76
C ALA A 107 -2.60 -2.52 6.16
N GLY A 108 -1.33 -2.15 6.29
CA GLY A 108 -0.67 -1.94 7.58
C GLY A 108 -0.08 -3.20 8.22
N THR A 109 -0.19 -4.39 7.61
CA THR A 109 0.26 -5.63 8.26
C THR A 109 1.67 -6.07 7.85
N SER A 110 2.22 -5.53 6.77
CA SER A 110 3.45 -6.03 6.14
C SER A 110 4.68 -5.97 7.05
N VAL A 111 4.86 -4.87 7.77
CA VAL A 111 6.04 -4.69 8.64
C VAL A 111 5.98 -5.65 9.83
N SER A 112 4.82 -5.81 10.47
CA SER A 112 4.64 -6.79 11.55
C SER A 112 4.87 -8.23 11.07
N ALA A 113 4.35 -8.58 9.89
CA ALA A 113 4.56 -9.89 9.28
C ALA A 113 6.04 -10.13 8.94
N ALA A 114 6.71 -9.12 8.38
CA ALA A 114 8.15 -9.18 8.11
C ALA A 114 8.98 -9.39 9.38
N LEU A 115 8.66 -8.67 10.45
CA LEU A 115 9.32 -8.86 11.75
C LEU A 115 9.12 -10.27 12.30
N GLY A 116 7.90 -10.81 12.19
CA GLY A 116 7.60 -12.18 12.62
C GLY A 116 8.39 -13.24 11.84
N ILE A 117 8.44 -13.11 10.49
CA ILE A 117 9.20 -14.01 9.62
C ILE A 117 10.71 -13.89 9.90
N ALA A 118 11.23 -12.66 10.03
CA ALA A 118 12.64 -12.42 10.32
C ALA A 118 13.04 -12.99 11.69
N LYS A 119 12.17 -12.86 12.69
CA LYS A 119 12.43 -13.43 14.01
C LYS A 119 12.40 -14.96 13.99
N ALA A 120 11.50 -15.57 13.21
CA ALA A 120 11.47 -17.02 12.99
C ALA A 120 12.77 -17.48 12.31
N ARG A 121 13.22 -16.80 11.24
CA ARG A 121 14.52 -17.04 10.60
C ARG A 121 15.67 -17.07 11.61
N ASP A 122 15.75 -16.04 12.47
CA ASP A 122 16.83 -15.93 13.46
C ASP A 122 16.81 -17.08 14.47
N LEU A 123 15.62 -17.48 14.94
CA LEU A 123 15.46 -18.59 15.90
C LEU A 123 15.71 -19.96 15.28
N MET A 124 15.45 -20.12 13.99
CA MET A 124 15.69 -21.34 13.23
C MET A 124 17.11 -21.41 12.66
N HIS A 125 17.92 -20.34 12.86
CA HIS A 125 19.27 -20.21 12.32
C HIS A 125 19.32 -20.34 10.79
N GLU A 126 18.29 -19.81 10.13
CA GLU A 126 18.22 -19.77 8.67
C GLU A 126 18.86 -18.47 8.14
N ASP A 127 19.24 -18.48 6.86
CA ASP A 127 19.94 -17.39 6.19
C ASP A 127 19.15 -16.93 4.94
N TYR A 128 18.29 -15.95 5.13
CA TYR A 128 17.58 -15.25 4.05
C TYR A 128 17.18 -13.84 4.47
N ASN A 129 16.96 -12.98 3.48
CA ASN A 129 16.47 -11.62 3.72
C ASN A 129 14.94 -11.59 3.84
N VAL A 130 14.43 -10.62 4.60
CA VAL A 130 12.99 -10.38 4.74
C VAL A 130 12.69 -8.94 4.40
N ILE A 131 11.76 -8.75 3.47
CA ILE A 131 11.43 -7.47 2.86
C ILE A 131 9.93 -7.17 3.07
N ALA A 132 9.61 -5.97 3.55
CA ALA A 132 8.26 -5.42 3.55
C ALA A 132 8.18 -4.35 2.47
N PHE A 133 7.29 -4.51 1.48
CA PHE A 133 7.02 -3.51 0.46
C PHE A 133 5.70 -2.81 0.79
N ILE A 134 5.75 -1.54 1.18
CA ILE A 134 4.62 -0.79 1.72
C ILE A 134 4.43 0.54 1.00
N GLY A 135 3.19 0.92 0.73
CA GLY A 135 2.85 2.24 0.20
C GLY A 135 2.74 3.30 1.30
N ASP A 136 2.92 4.56 0.91
CA ASP A 136 2.83 5.74 1.78
C ASP A 136 1.46 5.86 2.49
N GLY A 137 0.37 5.53 1.80
CA GLY A 137 -0.96 5.48 2.43
C GLY A 137 -1.07 4.48 3.57
N SER A 138 -0.51 3.27 3.39
CA SER A 138 -0.47 2.23 4.43
C SER A 138 0.50 2.55 5.55
N PHE A 139 1.55 3.30 5.27
CA PHE A 139 2.56 3.70 6.26
C PHE A 139 1.98 4.63 7.35
N ASN A 140 0.81 5.22 7.12
CA ASN A 140 0.06 6.00 8.12
C ASN A 140 -0.69 5.13 9.15
N ASN A 141 -0.84 3.82 8.92
CA ASN A 141 -1.62 2.94 9.79
C ASN A 141 -0.95 2.74 11.16
N GLY A 142 -1.75 2.71 12.23
CA GLY A 142 -1.27 2.58 13.61
C GLY A 142 -0.41 1.35 13.84
N LEU A 143 -0.75 0.20 13.25
CA LEU A 143 0.00 -1.05 13.39
C LEU A 143 1.45 -0.94 12.87
N ILE A 144 1.72 -0.03 11.93
CA ILE A 144 3.11 0.23 11.48
C ILE A 144 3.94 0.82 12.62
N TYR A 145 3.39 1.75 13.40
CA TYR A 145 4.11 2.33 14.54
C TYR A 145 4.34 1.32 15.65
N GLU A 146 3.39 0.42 15.90
CA GLU A 146 3.56 -0.71 16.81
C GLU A 146 4.70 -1.63 16.35
N ALA A 147 4.73 -1.94 15.05
CA ALA A 147 5.81 -2.74 14.46
C ALA A 147 7.17 -2.05 14.56
N LEU A 148 7.26 -0.77 14.21
CA LEU A 148 8.49 0.01 14.32
C LEU A 148 8.98 0.08 15.77
N ASN A 149 8.08 0.29 16.73
CA ASN A 149 8.43 0.27 18.15
C ASN A 149 8.98 -1.08 18.62
N SER A 150 8.46 -2.18 18.06
CA SER A 150 8.89 -3.55 18.37
C SER A 150 10.24 -3.93 17.77
N LEU A 151 10.72 -3.21 16.78
CA LEU A 151 11.93 -3.53 16.02
C LEU A 151 13.17 -3.69 16.92
N LYS A 152 13.37 -2.76 17.85
CA LYS A 152 14.45 -2.83 18.84
C LYS A 152 14.30 -3.96 19.85
N ILE A 153 13.09 -4.29 20.24
CA ILE A 153 12.81 -5.36 21.21
C ILE A 153 13.07 -6.73 20.55
N LEU A 154 12.64 -6.91 19.33
CA LEU A 154 12.81 -8.15 18.58
C LEU A 154 14.25 -8.39 18.17
N ASN A 155 15.06 -7.33 18.04
CA ASN A 155 16.46 -7.40 17.66
C ASN A 155 16.67 -8.31 16.42
N THR A 156 15.92 -8.04 15.37
CA THR A 156 15.98 -8.72 14.07
C THR A 156 16.16 -7.71 12.95
N LYS A 157 16.49 -8.16 11.76
CA LYS A 157 16.81 -7.27 10.64
C LYS A 157 15.86 -7.51 9.48
N ILE A 158 15.28 -6.42 8.98
CA ILE A 158 14.36 -6.40 7.83
C ILE A 158 14.67 -5.20 6.92
N LEU A 159 14.30 -5.33 5.65
CA LEU A 159 14.23 -4.23 4.71
C LEU A 159 12.77 -3.77 4.61
N ILE A 160 12.52 -2.49 4.85
CA ILE A 160 11.25 -1.83 4.55
C ILE A 160 11.46 -0.99 3.30
N ILE A 161 10.73 -1.29 2.22
CA ILE A 161 10.69 -0.45 1.02
C ILE A 161 9.42 0.39 1.10
N LEU A 162 9.60 1.69 1.35
CA LEU A 162 8.50 2.65 1.37
C LEU A 162 8.32 3.19 -0.05
N ASN A 163 7.28 2.74 -0.72
CA ASN A 163 6.89 3.19 -2.06
C ASN A 163 5.95 4.40 -1.95
N ASP A 164 6.53 5.58 -2.06
CA ASP A 164 5.83 6.86 -1.94
C ASP A 164 5.43 7.39 -3.32
N ASN A 165 4.13 7.41 -3.58
CA ASN A 165 3.57 8.06 -4.76
C ASN A 165 2.59 9.20 -4.41
N GLY A 166 2.49 9.57 -3.12
CA GLY A 166 1.61 10.61 -2.61
C GLY A 166 0.12 10.24 -2.61
N MET A 167 -0.18 8.96 -2.83
CA MET A 167 -1.54 8.50 -3.08
C MET A 167 -1.84 7.19 -2.33
N SER A 168 -2.99 7.15 -1.67
CA SER A 168 -3.71 5.92 -1.39
C SER A 168 -4.71 5.63 -2.54
N ILE A 169 -5.99 5.42 -2.28
CA ILE A 169 -7.05 5.57 -3.31
C ILE A 169 -7.17 7.06 -3.66
N SER A 170 -7.27 7.91 -2.65
CA SER A 170 -7.20 9.38 -2.71
C SER A 170 -5.78 9.88 -2.35
N PRO A 171 -5.45 11.16 -2.52
CA PRO A 171 -4.21 11.72 -1.98
C PRO A 171 -4.05 11.40 -0.49
N THR A 172 -2.83 11.08 -0.06
CA THR A 172 -2.54 10.83 1.36
C THR A 172 -2.66 12.11 2.18
N VAL A 173 -3.03 11.97 3.45
CA VAL A 173 -3.30 13.09 4.37
C VAL A 173 -2.59 12.89 5.71
N GLY A 174 -2.43 13.98 6.46
CA GLY A 174 -1.93 13.95 7.84
C GLY A 174 -0.44 14.20 8.00
N GLY A 175 0.02 14.23 9.25
CA GLY A 175 1.38 14.65 9.61
C GLY A 175 2.48 13.78 8.99
N MET A 176 2.25 12.49 8.79
CA MET A 176 3.23 11.61 8.13
C MET A 176 3.35 11.96 6.63
N HIS A 177 2.25 12.33 5.97
CA HIS A 177 2.29 12.84 4.59
C HIS A 177 3.21 14.06 4.50
N ASP A 178 3.10 15.01 5.44
CA ASP A 178 3.93 16.21 5.45
C ASP A 178 5.42 15.86 5.68
N ILE A 179 5.70 14.90 6.57
CA ILE A 179 7.04 14.37 6.79
C ILE A 179 7.61 13.80 5.50
N LEU A 180 6.87 12.92 4.82
CA LEU A 180 7.32 12.31 3.55
C LEU A 180 7.48 13.36 2.44
N ALA A 181 6.61 14.36 2.38
CA ALA A 181 6.74 15.46 1.44
C ALA A 181 8.04 16.28 1.68
N GLN A 182 8.40 16.51 2.93
CA GLN A 182 9.67 17.16 3.27
C GLN A 182 10.87 16.30 2.92
N LEU A 183 10.83 14.98 3.19
CA LEU A 183 11.85 14.01 2.76
C LEU A 183 12.10 14.10 1.24
N LYS A 184 11.10 14.23 0.44
CA LYS A 184 11.23 14.43 -1.01
C LYS A 184 11.89 15.75 -1.41
N LEU A 185 11.79 16.77 -0.57
CA LEU A 185 12.40 18.10 -0.81
C LEU A 185 13.84 18.24 -0.30
N GLY A 186 14.43 17.21 0.29
CA GLY A 186 15.76 17.23 0.86
C GLY A 186 15.91 18.13 2.11
N LYS A 187 14.82 18.31 2.93
CA LYS A 187 14.79 19.27 4.05
C LYS A 187 14.71 18.59 5.42
N GLU A 188 15.58 17.61 5.80
CA GLU A 188 15.09 16.61 6.70
C GLU A 188 15.97 15.90 7.67
N GLU A 189 16.94 16.50 8.21
CA GLU A 189 17.69 15.85 9.30
C GLU A 189 16.78 15.39 10.47
N GLU A 190 15.73 16.13 10.81
CA GLU A 190 14.85 15.78 11.95
C GLU A 190 13.94 14.59 11.62
N SER A 191 13.36 14.54 10.42
CA SER A 191 12.51 13.44 9.97
C SER A 191 13.28 12.13 9.83
N ILE A 192 14.49 12.19 9.25
CA ILE A 192 15.41 11.05 9.19
C ILE A 192 15.77 10.58 10.60
N ARG A 193 16.14 11.50 11.50
CA ARG A 193 16.45 11.17 12.91
C ARG A 193 15.28 10.50 13.64
N LEU A 194 14.04 10.89 13.33
CA LEU A 194 12.86 10.24 13.90
C LEU A 194 12.79 8.76 13.47
N LEU A 195 12.94 8.47 12.19
CA LEU A 195 12.91 7.11 11.65
C LEU A 195 14.08 6.27 12.18
N GLU A 196 15.28 6.85 12.25
CA GLU A 196 16.47 6.19 12.78
C GLU A 196 16.37 5.88 14.29
N LYS A 197 15.59 6.64 15.05
CA LYS A 197 15.32 6.34 16.48
C LYS A 197 14.58 5.01 16.66
N PHE A 198 13.83 4.53 15.69
CA PHE A 198 13.24 3.19 15.71
C PHE A 198 14.24 2.07 15.43
N GLY A 199 15.48 2.40 15.08
CA GLY A 199 16.52 1.40 14.78
C GLY A 199 16.63 1.06 13.30
N LEU A 200 16.13 1.94 12.43
CA LEU A 200 16.24 1.84 10.98
C LEU A 200 17.41 2.66 10.45
N LYS A 201 18.12 2.18 9.45
CA LYS A 201 18.96 3.02 8.60
C LYS A 201 18.11 3.54 7.46
N TYR A 202 18.06 4.85 7.31
CA TYR A 202 17.32 5.48 6.21
C TYR A 202 18.21 5.58 4.95
N ILE A 203 17.67 5.13 3.82
CA ILE A 203 18.21 5.34 2.47
C ILE A 203 17.11 6.01 1.64
N GLY A 204 17.39 7.09 1.01
CA GLY A 204 16.43 7.75 0.12
C GLY A 204 16.73 9.25 -0.04
N VAL A 205 15.96 9.96 -0.79
CA VAL A 205 14.87 9.49 -1.65
C VAL A 205 15.44 8.98 -2.97
N LYS A 206 14.95 7.86 -3.50
CA LYS A 206 15.39 7.24 -4.75
C LYS A 206 14.27 7.26 -5.80
N ASN A 207 14.64 7.34 -7.08
CA ASN A 207 13.67 7.23 -8.16
C ASN A 207 13.27 5.77 -8.37
N GLY A 208 12.10 5.40 -7.85
CA GLY A 208 11.58 4.04 -7.95
C GLY A 208 11.20 3.61 -9.38
N ASN A 209 11.10 4.55 -10.32
CA ASN A 209 10.83 4.23 -11.73
C ASN A 209 12.10 4.28 -12.61
N ASP A 210 13.25 4.16 -12.01
CA ASP A 210 14.54 3.94 -12.68
C ASP A 210 15.10 2.60 -12.18
N ALA A 211 15.14 1.59 -13.07
CA ALA A 211 15.56 0.24 -12.71
C ALA A 211 17.03 0.18 -12.24
N GLU A 212 17.89 1.03 -12.81
CA GLU A 212 19.31 1.08 -12.46
C GLU A 212 19.50 1.69 -11.07
N GLU A 213 18.90 2.86 -10.80
CA GLU A 213 18.93 3.50 -9.49
C GLU A 213 18.34 2.58 -8.41
N MET A 214 17.30 1.82 -8.76
CA MET A 214 16.70 0.83 -7.87
C MET A 214 17.64 -0.33 -7.56
N ILE A 215 18.36 -0.87 -8.54
CA ILE A 215 19.35 -1.94 -8.33
C ILE A 215 20.47 -1.46 -7.41
N ASP A 216 21.01 -0.26 -7.65
CA ASP A 216 22.05 0.30 -6.82
C ASP A 216 21.58 0.50 -5.37
N ALA A 217 20.37 1.07 -5.19
CA ALA A 217 19.80 1.30 -3.87
C ALA A 217 19.47 0.00 -3.11
N LEU A 218 18.96 -1.01 -3.81
CA LEU A 218 18.66 -2.32 -3.21
C LEU A 218 19.94 -3.10 -2.87
N THR A 219 21.00 -2.94 -3.66
CA THR A 219 22.32 -3.53 -3.37
C THR A 219 22.92 -2.90 -2.10
N GLU A 220 22.91 -1.57 -1.99
CA GLU A 220 23.31 -0.87 -0.77
C GLU A 220 22.48 -1.32 0.44
N ALA A 221 21.15 -1.41 0.28
CA ALA A 221 20.27 -1.86 1.34
C ALA A 221 20.58 -3.30 1.78
N LYS A 222 20.83 -4.21 0.83
CA LYS A 222 21.17 -5.62 1.10
C LYS A 222 22.45 -5.75 1.92
N GLU A 223 23.50 -5.00 1.59
CA GLU A 223 24.74 -4.98 2.34
C GLU A 223 24.54 -4.49 3.80
N LEU A 224 23.70 -3.48 3.99
CA LEU A 224 23.39 -2.95 5.32
C LEU A 224 22.57 -3.92 6.19
N LEU A 225 21.81 -4.83 5.58
CA LEU A 225 21.01 -5.85 6.31
C LEU A 225 21.89 -6.81 7.12
N ASP A 226 23.17 -6.93 6.82
CA ASP A 226 24.12 -7.71 7.65
C ASP A 226 24.23 -7.15 9.08
N THR A 227 24.04 -5.83 9.24
CA THR A 227 24.25 -5.15 10.52
C THR A 227 23.00 -4.53 11.12
N GLN A 228 22.05 -4.05 10.33
CA GLN A 228 20.90 -3.26 10.80
C GLN A 228 19.69 -3.38 9.88
N SER A 229 18.52 -3.02 10.39
CA SER A 229 17.33 -2.87 9.55
C SER A 229 17.40 -1.59 8.71
N VAL A 230 16.81 -1.64 7.52
CA VAL A 230 16.85 -0.54 6.55
C VAL A 230 15.45 -0.10 6.18
N LEU A 231 15.26 1.20 6.07
CA LEU A 231 14.10 1.82 5.41
C LEU A 231 14.59 2.48 4.11
N LEU A 232 14.26 1.86 2.99
CA LEU A 232 14.52 2.40 1.66
C LEU A 232 13.28 3.18 1.19
N HIS A 233 13.40 4.50 1.06
CA HIS A 233 12.35 5.37 0.59
C HIS A 233 12.51 5.60 -0.92
N ILE A 234 11.53 5.13 -1.69
CA ILE A 234 11.48 5.29 -3.14
C ILE A 234 10.27 6.13 -3.54
N VAL A 235 10.41 6.91 -4.58
CA VAL A 235 9.30 7.66 -5.19
C VAL A 235 8.95 7.04 -6.53
N THR A 236 7.67 6.70 -6.71
CA THR A 236 7.16 6.15 -7.97
C THR A 236 6.01 6.99 -8.51
N LYS A 237 5.80 6.88 -9.82
CA LYS A 237 4.64 7.50 -10.48
C LYS A 237 3.53 6.47 -10.64
N LYS A 238 2.43 6.66 -9.92
CA LYS A 238 1.25 5.82 -10.03
C LYS A 238 0.66 5.92 -11.45
N GLY A 239 0.41 4.78 -12.09
CA GLY A 239 -0.06 4.75 -13.48
C GLY A 239 1.01 4.87 -14.56
N LYS A 240 2.30 4.80 -14.19
CA LYS A 240 3.47 4.94 -15.07
C LYS A 240 3.31 4.26 -16.43
N GLY A 241 3.60 5.03 -17.50
CA GLY A 241 3.62 4.56 -18.89
C GLY A 241 2.28 4.68 -19.63
N TYR A 242 1.20 5.07 -18.95
CA TYR A 242 -0.11 5.32 -19.55
C TYR A 242 -0.65 6.68 -19.11
N GLU A 243 -0.66 7.63 -20.03
CA GLU A 243 -1.00 9.06 -19.79
C GLU A 243 -2.30 9.20 -18.99
N PHE A 244 -3.38 8.55 -19.44
CA PHE A 244 -4.66 8.61 -18.72
C PHE A 244 -4.56 8.10 -17.27
N SER A 245 -3.77 7.05 -17.02
CA SER A 245 -3.60 6.48 -15.69
C SER A 245 -2.72 7.36 -14.81
N GLU A 246 -1.75 8.06 -15.40
CA GLU A 246 -0.88 9.00 -14.71
C GLU A 246 -1.61 10.28 -14.31
N GLU A 247 -2.51 10.78 -15.18
CA GLU A 247 -3.33 11.97 -14.92
C GLU A 247 -4.52 11.69 -13.99
N HIS A 248 -5.06 10.47 -14.04
CA HIS A 248 -6.25 10.05 -13.28
C HIS A 248 -5.99 8.77 -12.46
N PRO A 249 -4.99 8.77 -11.55
CA PRO A 249 -4.60 7.55 -10.81
C PRO A 249 -5.69 7.03 -9.87
N THR A 250 -6.58 7.90 -9.39
CA THR A 250 -7.75 7.51 -8.58
C THR A 250 -8.73 6.69 -9.41
N ASN A 251 -9.02 7.10 -10.65
CA ASN A 251 -9.98 6.43 -11.54
C ASN A 251 -9.46 5.07 -12.01
N THR A 252 -8.14 4.91 -12.04
CA THR A 252 -7.45 3.70 -12.48
C THR A 252 -6.82 2.89 -11.34
N HIS A 253 -7.11 3.27 -10.09
CA HIS A 253 -6.67 2.49 -8.93
C HIS A 253 -7.23 1.07 -8.97
N GLY A 254 -8.55 0.94 -9.12
CA GLY A 254 -9.25 -0.31 -9.38
C GLY A 254 -10.23 -0.15 -10.52
N ILE A 255 -10.09 -0.94 -11.57
CA ILE A 255 -10.96 -0.90 -12.75
C ILE A 255 -11.80 -2.15 -12.84
N ALA A 256 -13.03 -2.00 -13.32
CA ALA A 256 -13.90 -3.10 -13.68
C ALA A 256 -13.52 -3.65 -15.08
N PRO A 257 -13.83 -4.91 -15.38
CA PRO A 257 -13.63 -5.46 -16.71
C PRO A 257 -14.32 -4.63 -17.80
N VAL A 258 -13.72 -4.55 -18.99
CA VAL A 258 -14.32 -3.88 -20.14
C VAL A 258 -15.71 -4.45 -20.42
N GLY A 259 -16.68 -3.57 -20.68
CA GLY A 259 -18.08 -3.94 -20.93
C GLY A 259 -18.94 -4.13 -19.70
N SER A 260 -18.41 -3.93 -18.50
CA SER A 260 -19.21 -3.91 -17.26
C SER A 260 -20.17 -2.72 -17.26
N HIS A 261 -21.44 -2.97 -16.96
CA HIS A 261 -22.42 -1.89 -16.75
C HIS A 261 -22.25 -1.33 -15.34
N LYS A 262 -22.15 0.00 -15.24
CA LYS A 262 -22.14 0.68 -13.95
C LYS A 262 -23.60 0.99 -13.54
N GLU A 263 -24.09 0.24 -12.57
CA GLU A 263 -25.35 0.59 -11.88
C GLU A 263 -25.08 1.66 -10.82
N LYS A 264 -26.11 2.39 -10.40
CA LYS A 264 -25.99 3.34 -9.29
C LYS A 264 -25.65 2.62 -8.00
N GLU A 265 -24.52 2.93 -7.42
CA GLU A 265 -24.02 2.28 -6.21
C GLU A 265 -24.69 2.86 -4.94
N TYR A 266 -24.79 2.05 -3.89
CA TYR A 266 -25.26 2.51 -2.58
C TYR A 266 -24.40 3.65 -2.01
N SER A 267 -23.14 3.70 -2.35
CA SER A 267 -22.19 4.79 -2.00
C SER A 267 -22.67 6.14 -2.50
N GLU A 268 -23.14 6.24 -3.76
CA GLU A 268 -23.67 7.49 -4.34
C GLU A 268 -24.94 7.94 -3.60
N ILE A 269 -25.81 7.00 -3.22
CA ILE A 269 -27.02 7.29 -2.46
C ILE A 269 -26.66 7.78 -1.05
N LEU A 270 -25.65 7.18 -0.41
CA LEU A 270 -25.16 7.58 0.90
C LEU A 270 -24.67 9.02 0.89
N GLY A 271 -23.81 9.38 -0.07
CA GLY A 271 -23.26 10.74 -0.17
C GLY A 271 -24.35 11.81 -0.36
N ASP A 272 -25.31 11.58 -1.26
CA ASP A 272 -26.46 12.48 -1.47
C ASP A 272 -27.32 12.62 -0.20
N THR A 273 -27.61 11.49 0.45
CA THR A 273 -28.43 11.45 1.68
C THR A 273 -27.75 12.23 2.81
N LEU A 274 -26.44 12.05 3.01
CA LEU A 274 -25.68 12.80 4.03
C LEU A 274 -25.69 14.29 3.75
N CYS A 275 -25.56 14.71 2.50
CA CYS A 275 -25.69 16.12 2.13
C CYS A 275 -27.08 16.69 2.48
N ASP A 276 -28.15 15.94 2.22
CA ASP A 276 -29.51 16.37 2.53
C ASP A 276 -29.79 16.42 4.04
N LEU A 277 -29.22 15.52 4.81
CA LEU A 277 -29.30 15.52 6.27
C LEU A 277 -28.49 16.70 6.85
N ALA A 278 -27.26 16.91 6.38
CA ALA A 278 -26.37 17.98 6.86
C ALA A 278 -26.90 19.38 6.59
N ARG A 279 -27.76 19.54 5.57
CA ARG A 279 -28.45 20.81 5.31
C ARG A 279 -29.48 21.15 6.38
N LYS A 280 -29.99 20.14 7.09
CA LYS A 280 -31.08 20.27 8.09
C LYS A 280 -30.56 20.23 9.53
N ASP A 281 -29.38 19.64 9.76
CA ASP A 281 -28.79 19.48 11.09
C ASP A 281 -27.27 19.68 11.02
N ASP A 282 -26.80 20.77 11.61
CA ASP A 282 -25.38 21.16 11.61
C ASP A 282 -24.50 20.22 12.43
N ARG A 283 -25.07 19.32 13.23
CA ARG A 283 -24.34 18.31 13.98
C ARG A 283 -23.89 17.11 13.15
N ILE A 284 -24.41 16.96 11.93
CA ILE A 284 -24.05 15.88 11.00
C ILE A 284 -22.62 16.07 10.52
N THR A 285 -21.77 15.08 10.75
CA THR A 285 -20.40 14.98 10.26
C THR A 285 -20.19 13.68 9.51
N ALA A 286 -19.29 13.66 8.55
CA ALA A 286 -18.88 12.47 7.81
C ALA A 286 -17.42 12.15 8.07
N ILE A 287 -17.12 10.91 8.43
CA ILE A 287 -15.77 10.41 8.68
C ILE A 287 -15.54 9.20 7.77
N THR A 288 -14.34 9.10 7.22
CA THR A 288 -13.89 7.93 6.43
C THR A 288 -12.41 7.66 6.66
N ALA A 289 -11.96 6.48 6.27
CA ALA A 289 -10.56 6.07 6.35
C ALA A 289 -10.02 5.80 4.93
N ALA A 290 -9.53 6.85 4.26
CA ALA A 290 -8.96 6.86 2.90
C ALA A 290 -9.94 6.40 1.79
N MET A 291 -11.26 6.59 1.97
CA MET A 291 -12.29 6.07 1.06
C MET A 291 -13.27 7.14 0.58
N THR A 292 -12.92 8.40 0.58
CA THR A 292 -13.81 9.53 0.24
C THR A 292 -14.53 9.31 -1.08
N GLY A 293 -13.79 9.08 -2.19
CA GLY A 293 -14.38 8.90 -3.52
C GLY A 293 -15.16 7.59 -3.66
N SER A 294 -14.62 6.47 -3.12
CA SER A 294 -15.26 5.15 -3.21
C SER A 294 -16.60 5.07 -2.46
N LEU A 295 -16.83 5.97 -1.52
CA LEU A 295 -18.05 6.02 -0.71
C LEU A 295 -18.98 7.17 -1.11
N GLY A 296 -18.71 7.84 -2.24
CA GLY A 296 -19.53 8.95 -2.75
C GLY A 296 -19.56 10.18 -1.87
N LEU A 297 -18.53 10.38 -1.02
CA LEU A 297 -18.47 11.48 -0.05
C LEU A 297 -17.90 12.77 -0.64
N ASP A 298 -17.40 12.78 -1.88
CA ASP A 298 -16.76 13.94 -2.50
C ASP A 298 -17.63 15.20 -2.42
N LYS A 299 -18.92 15.05 -2.69
CA LYS A 299 -19.90 16.14 -2.61
C LYS A 299 -20.07 16.68 -1.19
N PHE A 300 -20.09 15.79 -0.18
CA PHE A 300 -20.18 16.17 1.23
C PHE A 300 -18.92 16.92 1.66
N PHE A 301 -17.75 16.43 1.29
CA PHE A 301 -16.46 17.05 1.58
C PHE A 301 -16.33 18.44 0.94
N ALA A 302 -16.85 18.60 -0.29
CA ALA A 302 -16.86 19.90 -0.97
C ALA A 302 -17.83 20.92 -0.35
N LEU A 303 -19.03 20.45 0.09
CA LEU A 303 -20.06 21.35 0.64
C LEU A 303 -19.86 21.67 2.12
N TYR A 304 -19.27 20.75 2.88
CA TYR A 304 -19.15 20.82 4.35
C TYR A 304 -17.73 20.46 4.83
N PRO A 305 -16.67 21.16 4.35
CA PRO A 305 -15.28 20.77 4.64
C PRO A 305 -14.95 20.78 6.14
N GLU A 306 -15.61 21.62 6.93
CA GLU A 306 -15.42 21.68 8.39
C GLU A 306 -16.07 20.51 9.16
N ARG A 307 -16.92 19.72 8.48
CA ARG A 307 -17.66 18.59 9.04
C ARG A 307 -17.32 17.27 8.36
N ALA A 308 -16.27 17.26 7.56
CA ALA A 308 -15.82 16.15 6.74
C ALA A 308 -14.38 15.76 7.12
N PHE A 309 -14.15 14.50 7.47
CA PHE A 309 -12.86 14.05 7.98
C PHE A 309 -12.43 12.75 7.28
N ASP A 310 -11.34 12.83 6.51
CA ASP A 310 -10.60 11.66 6.07
C ASP A 310 -9.38 11.49 6.98
N VAL A 311 -9.34 10.39 7.72
CA VAL A 311 -8.26 10.14 8.70
C VAL A 311 -7.11 9.31 8.11
N GLY A 312 -7.11 9.06 6.80
CA GLY A 312 -6.19 8.10 6.19
C GLY A 312 -6.57 6.64 6.53
N ILE A 313 -5.68 5.69 6.28
CA ILE A 313 -5.94 4.27 6.58
C ILE A 313 -5.75 4.03 8.09
N CYS A 314 -6.68 4.55 8.91
CA CYS A 314 -6.64 4.54 10.37
C CYS A 314 -8.03 4.23 10.94
N GLU A 315 -8.57 3.05 10.67
CA GLU A 315 -9.94 2.65 10.95
C GLU A 315 -10.25 2.66 12.46
N GLU A 316 -9.32 2.20 13.29
CA GLU A 316 -9.45 2.21 14.74
C GLU A 316 -9.61 3.64 15.28
N ASN A 317 -8.74 4.56 14.81
CA ASN A 317 -8.82 5.98 15.18
C ASN A 317 -10.14 6.60 14.73
N ALA A 318 -10.62 6.29 13.51
CA ALA A 318 -11.91 6.78 13.01
C ALA A 318 -13.07 6.38 13.92
N SER A 319 -13.08 5.13 14.40
CA SER A 319 -14.14 4.62 15.28
C SER A 319 -14.17 5.34 16.63
N VAL A 320 -13.01 5.51 17.28
CA VAL A 320 -12.90 6.24 18.56
C VAL A 320 -13.27 7.71 18.38
N LEU A 321 -12.80 8.34 17.29
CA LEU A 321 -13.14 9.72 16.96
C LEU A 321 -14.64 9.92 16.82
N CYS A 322 -15.32 9.00 16.10
CA CYS A 322 -16.79 9.01 15.97
C CYS A 322 -17.50 8.87 17.32
N ALA A 323 -17.09 7.92 18.14
CA ALA A 323 -17.67 7.72 19.47
C ALA A 323 -17.53 8.97 20.34
N ALA A 324 -16.35 9.59 20.37
CA ALA A 324 -16.09 10.81 21.12
C ALA A 324 -16.88 12.02 20.59
N MET A 325 -16.97 12.19 19.27
CA MET A 325 -17.80 13.24 18.67
C MET A 325 -19.30 13.06 19.01
N ALA A 326 -19.79 11.82 18.99
CA ALA A 326 -21.17 11.53 19.37
C ALA A 326 -21.43 11.85 20.85
N SER A 327 -20.54 11.49 21.74
CA SER A 327 -20.63 11.80 23.17
C SER A 327 -20.59 13.33 23.45
N ALA A 328 -19.94 14.10 22.58
CA ALA A 328 -19.92 15.56 22.61
C ALA A 328 -21.14 16.25 21.93
N GLY A 329 -22.12 15.46 21.44
CA GLY A 329 -23.39 15.96 20.90
C GLY A 329 -23.44 16.11 19.37
N LEU A 330 -22.40 15.73 18.65
CA LEU A 330 -22.43 15.62 17.20
C LEU A 330 -23.15 14.35 16.73
N LYS A 331 -23.41 14.24 15.43
CA LYS A 331 -23.98 13.06 14.79
C LYS A 331 -23.03 12.57 13.69
N PRO A 332 -21.96 11.87 14.06
CA PRO A 332 -20.97 11.39 13.12
C PRO A 332 -21.51 10.17 12.34
N TYR A 333 -21.23 10.17 11.04
CA TYR A 333 -21.44 9.02 10.16
C TYR A 333 -20.09 8.50 9.72
N TYR A 334 -19.67 7.35 10.25
CA TYR A 334 -18.47 6.65 9.81
C TYR A 334 -18.77 5.79 8.59
N ALA A 335 -18.34 6.26 7.44
CA ALA A 335 -18.50 5.56 6.17
C ALA A 335 -17.23 4.76 5.86
N ILE A 336 -17.37 3.45 5.76
CA ILE A 336 -16.27 2.49 5.54
C ILE A 336 -16.83 1.19 4.93
N TYR A 337 -16.05 0.48 4.12
CA TYR A 337 -16.41 -0.87 3.69
C TYR A 337 -16.41 -1.85 4.86
N SER A 338 -17.41 -2.75 4.89
CA SER A 338 -17.60 -3.70 5.98
C SER A 338 -16.35 -4.55 6.27
N THR A 339 -15.60 -4.93 5.23
CA THR A 339 -14.36 -5.71 5.41
C THR A 339 -13.29 -4.92 6.16
N PHE A 340 -13.22 -3.59 5.99
CA PHE A 340 -12.25 -2.75 6.69
C PHE A 340 -12.72 -2.35 8.09
N LEU A 341 -14.04 -2.29 8.30
CA LEU A 341 -14.60 -2.02 9.63
C LEU A 341 -14.22 -3.10 10.66
N GLN A 342 -13.92 -4.34 10.22
CA GLN A 342 -13.48 -5.40 11.13
C GLN A 342 -12.18 -5.05 11.89
N ARG A 343 -11.35 -4.12 11.38
CA ARG A 343 -10.16 -3.63 12.09
C ARG A 343 -10.53 -2.85 13.37
N SER A 344 -11.71 -2.26 13.39
CA SER A 344 -12.22 -1.50 14.55
C SER A 344 -13.11 -2.35 15.49
N TYR A 345 -12.96 -3.67 15.46
CA TYR A 345 -13.83 -4.56 16.23
C TYR A 345 -13.82 -4.25 17.74
N ASP A 346 -12.63 -4.07 18.32
CA ASP A 346 -12.47 -3.71 19.73
C ASP A 346 -13.06 -2.33 20.03
N GLN A 347 -12.77 -1.32 19.21
CA GLN A 347 -13.24 0.05 19.37
C GLN A 347 -14.77 0.14 19.26
N ILE A 348 -15.39 -0.69 18.43
CA ILE A 348 -16.86 -0.75 18.35
C ILE A 348 -17.44 -1.32 19.66
N ILE A 349 -16.84 -2.38 20.19
CA ILE A 349 -17.32 -2.99 21.44
C ILE A 349 -17.08 -2.08 22.64
N HIS A 350 -15.88 -1.55 22.78
CA HIS A 350 -15.46 -0.77 23.95
C HIS A 350 -15.88 0.70 23.85
N ASP A 351 -15.51 1.41 22.76
CA ASP A 351 -15.64 2.86 22.70
C ASP A 351 -17.01 3.34 22.20
N VAL A 352 -17.68 2.54 21.34
CA VAL A 352 -18.99 2.90 20.78
C VAL A 352 -20.13 2.41 21.65
N ASN A 353 -20.03 1.19 22.22
CA ASN A 353 -21.14 0.56 22.95
C ASN A 353 -21.10 0.79 24.48
N LEU A 354 -20.00 1.26 25.06
CA LEU A 354 -19.92 1.65 26.47
C LEU A 354 -20.21 3.13 26.64
#